data_1119362576f8ea3b4cb498338985afe5
#
_entry.id   1119362576f8ea3b4cb498338985afe5
#
_cell.length_a   1.000
_cell.length_b   1.000
_cell.length_c   1.000
_cell.angle_alpha   90.00
_cell.angle_beta   90.00
_cell.angle_gamma   90.00
#
_symmetry.space_group_name_H-M   'P 1'
#
loop_
_entity.id
_entity.type
_entity.pdbx_description
1 polymer ?
#
loop_
_entity_poly.entity_id
_entity_poly.type
_entity_poly.pdbx_seq_one_letter_code
_entity_poly.pdbx_strand_id
1 'polypeptide(L)'
;MPITRRQALQLGMLGGLGVVVGGVGLSQTGLPWLAPSTSSAGAGGESLVEPEVVRSRDGVLRVELVATRRETTIAGQRARVLTYNGTVPGQTWRVQPGDRIEVRLRNELDTPTNLHTHGLAVSPRDNGDNPFVSIDPGQVFDYRFDLPEDHPPGVSWYHPHRHGTVADQLFGGLYGALIVEGDRVPVSRERVLVVSDISLTGDGQIVPVAAPEVMMGREGNLVLVNGQHRPQLSARPGQRERWRVINACTSRYLRLALPGQHLELLGIDTGRELTPREVQEVLLAPGNRADLLVSMRAGSSELRTLGYDRGGMGMMGGGGLSGPGTLATLAVTGAEAAAPGPVPDRLAVPDLREKSVAGRREIAFTMTMGSMMGPGRGMMDPGFDGRAFDADRIDQRVSVGGVEEWLITNPTPMDHPFHLHVWPMQLVETGGQPVREVTRRDVVNVPARGRVRVLVDFARHPGRSVYHCHILDHEDAGMMASVEVG
;
A
#
# COMPACT_ATOMS: atom_id res chain seq x y z
N MET A 1 -22.79 -47.94 15.23
CA MET A 1 -21.79 -49.00 15.34
C MET A 1 -20.42 -48.40 15.01
N PRO A 2 -19.39 -48.58 15.82
CA PRO A 2 -18.06 -48.02 15.52
C PRO A 2 -17.40 -48.81 14.39
N ILE A 3 -16.83 -48.12 13.42
CA ILE A 3 -16.10 -48.71 12.29
C ILE A 3 -14.79 -49.34 12.80
N THR A 4 -14.53 -50.57 12.44
CA THR A 4 -13.30 -51.26 12.83
C THR A 4 -12.08 -50.81 12.01
N ARG A 5 -10.85 -50.88 12.55
CA ARG A 5 -9.60 -50.52 11.84
C ARG A 5 -9.46 -51.21 10.47
N ARG A 6 -9.99 -52.41 10.31
CA ARG A 6 -9.97 -53.19 9.06
C ARG A 6 -10.92 -52.58 8.01
N GLN A 7 -12.04 -52.05 8.43
CA GLN A 7 -13.01 -51.36 7.53
C GLN A 7 -12.48 -49.98 7.10
N ALA A 8 -11.77 -49.29 7.98
CA ALA A 8 -11.14 -47.98 7.64
C ALA A 8 -9.99 -48.19 6.61
N LEU A 9 -9.20 -49.27 6.71
CA LEU A 9 -8.17 -49.60 5.73
C LEU A 9 -8.73 -50.02 4.36
N GLN A 10 -9.87 -50.71 4.33
CA GLN A 10 -10.53 -51.08 3.08
C GLN A 10 -11.14 -49.86 2.38
N LEU A 11 -11.70 -48.90 3.11
CA LEU A 11 -12.18 -47.64 2.56
C LEU A 11 -11.02 -46.75 2.03
N GLY A 12 -9.88 -46.74 2.70
CA GLY A 12 -8.67 -46.06 2.24
C GLY A 12 -8.10 -46.61 0.94
N MET A 13 -8.12 -47.94 0.75
CA MET A 13 -7.66 -48.59 -0.50
C MET A 13 -8.62 -48.32 -1.67
N LEU A 14 -9.91 -48.27 -1.45
CA LEU A 14 -10.91 -47.94 -2.50
C LEU A 14 -10.80 -46.46 -2.93
N GLY A 15 -10.49 -45.56 -2.02
CA GLY A 15 -10.23 -44.15 -2.34
C GLY A 15 -8.94 -43.94 -3.16
N GLY A 16 -7.88 -44.69 -2.85
CA GLY A 16 -6.60 -44.68 -3.58
C GLY A 16 -6.73 -45.19 -5.02
N LEU A 17 -7.51 -46.23 -5.23
CA LEU A 17 -7.77 -46.81 -6.56
C LEU A 17 -8.63 -45.84 -7.43
N GLY A 18 -9.57 -45.12 -6.84
CA GLY A 18 -10.38 -44.14 -7.54
C GLY A 18 -9.56 -42.96 -8.10
N VAL A 19 -8.55 -42.50 -7.36
CA VAL A 19 -7.64 -41.42 -7.81
C VAL A 19 -6.74 -41.89 -8.95
N VAL A 20 -6.23 -43.12 -8.92
CA VAL A 20 -5.34 -43.67 -9.98
C VAL A 20 -6.15 -43.92 -11.27
N VAL A 21 -7.36 -44.46 -11.18
CA VAL A 21 -8.22 -44.71 -12.37
C VAL A 21 -8.76 -43.37 -12.93
N GLY A 22 -9.08 -42.43 -12.09
CA GLY A 22 -9.49 -41.09 -12.54
C GLY A 22 -8.35 -40.33 -13.24
N GLY A 23 -7.11 -40.43 -12.76
CA GLY A 23 -5.94 -39.80 -13.37
C GLY A 23 -5.59 -40.37 -14.75
N VAL A 24 -5.70 -41.68 -14.94
CA VAL A 24 -5.44 -42.35 -16.23
C VAL A 24 -6.59 -42.08 -17.23
N GLY A 25 -7.83 -41.97 -16.76
CA GLY A 25 -9.00 -41.64 -17.63
C GLY A 25 -8.92 -40.24 -18.22
N LEU A 26 -8.44 -39.25 -17.46
CA LEU A 26 -8.28 -37.82 -17.91
C LEU A 26 -7.13 -37.65 -18.91
N SER A 27 -6.07 -38.51 -18.88
CA SER A 27 -4.98 -38.44 -19.83
C SER A 27 -5.33 -38.98 -21.23
N GLN A 28 -6.42 -39.73 -21.37
CA GLN A 28 -6.86 -40.32 -22.63
C GLN A 28 -7.96 -39.52 -23.37
N THR A 29 -8.57 -38.50 -22.72
CA THR A 29 -9.69 -37.77 -23.30
C THR A 29 -9.29 -36.60 -24.23
N GLY A 30 -8.00 -36.37 -24.45
CA GLY A 30 -7.51 -35.41 -25.46
C GLY A 30 -8.12 -34.00 -25.42
N LEU A 31 -8.52 -33.51 -24.23
CA LEU A 31 -9.11 -32.18 -24.08
C LEU A 31 -8.00 -31.13 -24.18
N PRO A 32 -7.98 -30.30 -25.24
CA PRO A 32 -6.83 -29.42 -25.56
C PRO A 32 -6.59 -28.29 -24.53
N TRP A 33 -7.46 -28.10 -23.58
CA TRP A 33 -7.36 -27.05 -22.54
C TRP A 33 -6.65 -27.50 -21.25
N LEU A 34 -6.30 -28.81 -21.12
CA LEU A 34 -5.53 -29.36 -19.99
C LEU A 34 -4.04 -29.55 -20.29
N ALA A 35 -3.58 -29.23 -21.52
CA ALA A 35 -2.15 -29.15 -21.74
C ALA A 35 -1.60 -27.96 -20.95
N PRO A 36 -0.59 -28.13 -20.06
CA PRO A 36 0.15 -26.98 -19.59
C PRO A 36 0.70 -26.32 -20.85
N SER A 37 0.24 -25.10 -21.14
CA SER A 37 0.86 -24.27 -22.15
C SER A 37 2.31 -24.07 -21.68
N THR A 38 3.22 -24.89 -22.19
CA THR A 38 4.61 -24.54 -22.26
C THR A 38 4.71 -23.38 -23.25
N SER A 39 4.24 -22.22 -22.86
CA SER A 39 4.71 -21.00 -23.44
C SER A 39 6.21 -21.02 -23.17
N SER A 40 6.99 -21.29 -24.22
CA SER A 40 8.40 -20.97 -24.25
C SER A 40 8.50 -19.54 -23.70
N ALA A 41 9.09 -19.43 -22.52
CA ALA A 41 9.45 -18.15 -21.95
C ALA A 41 10.41 -17.47 -22.96
N GLY A 42 9.87 -16.72 -23.87
CA GLY A 42 10.56 -15.61 -24.51
C GLY A 42 10.89 -14.67 -23.35
N ALA A 43 12.13 -14.70 -22.92
CA ALA A 43 12.68 -13.79 -21.93
C ALA A 43 12.59 -12.37 -22.50
N GLY A 44 11.61 -11.60 -22.05
CA GLY A 44 11.50 -10.19 -22.40
C GLY A 44 10.12 -9.65 -22.08
N GLY A 45 9.88 -9.32 -20.80
CA GLY A 45 8.79 -8.42 -20.45
C GLY A 45 9.00 -7.08 -21.17
N GLU A 46 7.95 -6.30 -21.38
CA GLU A 46 8.06 -4.93 -21.89
C GLU A 46 8.98 -4.12 -20.97
N SER A 47 9.75 -3.19 -21.54
CA SER A 47 10.58 -2.29 -20.73
C SER A 47 9.70 -1.50 -19.76
N LEU A 48 10.18 -1.30 -18.52
CA LEU A 48 9.47 -0.48 -17.54
C LEU A 48 9.26 0.93 -18.10
N VAL A 49 8.02 1.36 -18.11
CA VAL A 49 7.60 2.74 -18.40
C VAL A 49 7.35 3.45 -17.07
N GLU A 50 8.00 4.58 -16.88
CA GLU A 50 7.74 5.43 -15.71
C GLU A 50 6.61 6.41 -16.05
N PRO A 51 5.69 6.71 -15.10
CA PRO A 51 4.64 7.69 -15.32
C PRO A 51 5.21 9.08 -15.65
N GLU A 52 4.44 9.87 -16.38
CA GLU A 52 4.79 11.26 -16.65
C GLU A 52 5.07 12.01 -15.34
N VAL A 53 6.09 12.88 -15.36
CA VAL A 53 6.51 13.65 -14.19
C VAL A 53 6.08 15.11 -14.33
N VAL A 54 5.29 15.58 -13.37
CA VAL A 54 4.94 17.01 -13.21
C VAL A 54 5.72 17.57 -12.03
N ARG A 55 6.37 18.73 -12.22
CA ARG A 55 7.20 19.37 -11.20
C ARG A 55 6.65 20.73 -10.81
N SER A 56 6.84 21.12 -9.56
CA SER A 56 6.59 22.49 -9.13
C SER A 56 7.49 23.48 -9.90
N ARG A 57 6.96 24.65 -10.14
CA ARG A 57 7.67 25.80 -10.73
C ARG A 57 7.35 27.03 -9.89
N ASP A 58 8.37 27.78 -9.55
CA ASP A 58 8.24 29.02 -8.74
C ASP A 58 7.45 28.80 -7.44
N GLY A 59 7.71 27.67 -6.75
CA GLY A 59 7.09 27.33 -5.48
C GLY A 59 5.66 26.76 -5.59
N VAL A 60 5.16 26.45 -6.80
CA VAL A 60 3.79 25.93 -6.99
C VAL A 60 3.75 24.78 -7.98
N LEU A 61 3.14 23.67 -7.57
CA LEU A 61 2.71 22.61 -8.46
C LEU A 61 1.23 22.82 -8.81
N ARG A 62 0.91 22.91 -10.11
CA ARG A 62 -0.48 22.99 -10.60
C ARG A 62 -0.81 21.76 -11.40
N VAL A 63 -1.93 21.12 -11.03
CA VAL A 63 -2.40 19.88 -11.65
C VAL A 63 -3.89 19.97 -11.97
N GLU A 64 -4.24 19.73 -13.23
CA GLU A 64 -5.60 19.36 -13.63
C GLU A 64 -5.70 17.84 -13.53
N LEU A 65 -6.53 17.34 -12.64
CA LEU A 65 -6.70 15.91 -12.36
C LEU A 65 -8.12 15.47 -12.72
N VAL A 66 -8.25 14.53 -13.63
CA VAL A 66 -9.55 13.98 -14.04
C VAL A 66 -9.62 12.52 -13.63
N ALA A 67 -10.51 12.21 -12.68
CA ALA A 67 -10.85 10.84 -12.32
C ALA A 67 -11.91 10.32 -13.31
N THR A 68 -11.57 9.31 -14.10
CA THR A 68 -12.45 8.81 -15.17
C THR A 68 -12.23 7.34 -15.44
N ARG A 69 -13.22 6.68 -16.07
CA ARG A 69 -13.10 5.30 -16.54
C ARG A 69 -12.60 5.27 -17.98
N ARG A 70 -11.51 4.52 -18.24
CA ARG A 70 -10.91 4.39 -19.58
C ARG A 70 -10.62 2.94 -19.95
N GLU A 71 -10.57 2.68 -21.26
CA GLU A 71 -9.98 1.45 -21.77
C GLU A 71 -8.47 1.63 -21.92
N THR A 72 -7.72 0.66 -21.42
CA THR A 72 -6.26 0.58 -21.53
C THR A 72 -5.84 -0.87 -21.71
N THR A 73 -4.54 -1.13 -21.80
CA THR A 73 -4.00 -2.49 -21.85
C THR A 73 -3.33 -2.81 -20.51
N ILE A 74 -3.77 -3.87 -19.85
CA ILE A 74 -3.17 -4.41 -18.61
C ILE A 74 -2.77 -5.86 -18.89
N ALA A 75 -1.51 -6.20 -18.69
CA ALA A 75 -0.99 -7.55 -18.90
C ALA A 75 -1.31 -8.13 -20.31
N GLY A 76 -1.27 -7.28 -21.34
CA GLY A 76 -1.60 -7.65 -22.72
C GLY A 76 -3.10 -7.81 -23.03
N GLN A 77 -3.98 -7.57 -22.07
CA GLN A 77 -5.43 -7.63 -22.19
C GLN A 77 -6.04 -6.23 -22.22
N ARG A 78 -7.05 -6.00 -23.10
CA ARG A 78 -7.86 -4.78 -23.00
C ARG A 78 -8.62 -4.79 -21.69
N ALA A 79 -8.53 -3.71 -20.93
CA ALA A 79 -9.14 -3.57 -19.62
C ALA A 79 -9.85 -2.21 -19.50
N ARG A 80 -10.99 -2.21 -18.85
CA ARG A 80 -11.76 -1.00 -18.56
C ARG A 80 -11.57 -0.65 -17.08
N VAL A 81 -10.64 0.26 -16.79
CA VAL A 81 -10.19 0.61 -15.45
C VAL A 81 -10.45 2.08 -15.12
N LEU A 82 -10.29 2.43 -13.86
CA LEU A 82 -10.30 3.82 -13.40
C LEU A 82 -8.92 4.44 -13.60
N THR A 83 -8.88 5.70 -13.97
CA THR A 83 -7.62 6.37 -14.31
C THR A 83 -7.62 7.82 -13.81
N TYR A 84 -6.46 8.30 -13.43
CA TYR A 84 -6.20 9.73 -13.37
C TYR A 84 -5.59 10.18 -14.70
N ASN A 85 -6.25 11.13 -15.37
CA ASN A 85 -5.83 11.68 -16.69
C ASN A 85 -5.58 10.60 -17.77
N GLY A 86 -6.31 9.47 -17.70
CA GLY A 86 -6.25 8.39 -18.69
C GLY A 86 -5.12 7.38 -18.49
N THR A 87 -4.34 7.46 -17.42
CA THR A 87 -3.21 6.55 -17.11
C THR A 87 -3.36 5.84 -15.79
N VAL A 88 -2.70 4.70 -15.64
CA VAL A 88 -2.53 3.93 -14.40
C VAL A 88 -1.05 3.53 -14.27
N PRO A 89 -0.36 3.98 -13.24
CA PRO A 89 -0.76 5.01 -12.28
C PRO A 89 -0.93 6.39 -12.94
N GLY A 90 -1.49 7.34 -12.21
CA GLY A 90 -1.48 8.77 -12.55
C GLY A 90 -0.06 9.34 -12.58
N GLN A 91 0.06 10.61 -12.96
CA GLN A 91 1.34 11.32 -13.06
C GLN A 91 2.11 11.30 -11.73
N THR A 92 3.44 11.25 -11.80
CA THR A 92 4.32 11.47 -10.64
C THR A 92 4.47 12.95 -10.37
N TRP A 93 4.05 13.40 -9.20
CA TRP A 93 4.23 14.79 -8.77
C TRP A 93 5.55 14.94 -8.03
N ARG A 94 6.27 16.02 -8.33
CA ARG A 94 7.53 16.35 -7.64
C ARG A 94 7.50 17.78 -7.14
N VAL A 95 7.72 17.95 -5.85
CA VAL A 95 7.67 19.23 -5.13
C VAL A 95 8.88 19.39 -4.22
N GLN A 96 9.13 20.62 -3.78
CA GLN A 96 10.12 20.94 -2.76
C GLN A 96 9.42 21.23 -1.42
N PRO A 97 10.09 21.10 -0.27
CA PRO A 97 9.62 21.67 0.98
C PRO A 97 9.34 23.17 0.79
N GLY A 98 8.24 23.67 1.35
CA GLY A 98 7.77 25.04 1.17
C GLY A 98 6.91 25.27 -0.07
N ASP A 99 6.82 24.32 -0.99
CA ASP A 99 5.95 24.45 -2.17
C ASP A 99 4.47 24.35 -1.81
N ARG A 100 3.66 24.91 -2.70
CA ARG A 100 2.21 24.73 -2.72
C ARG A 100 1.83 23.75 -3.82
N ILE A 101 0.89 22.85 -3.54
CA ILE A 101 0.23 22.00 -4.52
C ILE A 101 -1.20 22.48 -4.72
N GLU A 102 -1.55 22.83 -5.94
CA GLU A 102 -2.89 23.21 -6.37
C GLU A 102 -3.43 22.16 -7.33
N VAL A 103 -4.49 21.46 -6.93
CA VAL A 103 -5.11 20.39 -7.74
C VAL A 103 -6.54 20.73 -8.03
N ARG A 104 -6.87 20.85 -9.30
CA ARG A 104 -8.25 20.93 -9.76
C ARG A 104 -8.72 19.54 -10.12
N LEU A 105 -9.47 18.89 -9.22
CA LEU A 105 -9.99 17.54 -9.43
C LEU A 105 -11.39 17.60 -10.04
N ARG A 106 -11.54 16.98 -11.21
CA ARG A 106 -12.84 16.72 -11.85
C ARG A 106 -13.22 15.28 -11.69
N ASN A 107 -14.41 15.03 -11.18
CA ASN A 107 -14.97 13.70 -11.06
C ASN A 107 -15.81 13.35 -12.30
N GLU A 108 -15.29 12.51 -13.19
CA GLU A 108 -16.01 11.93 -14.32
C GLU A 108 -16.39 10.46 -14.08
N LEU A 109 -16.38 10.02 -12.82
CA LEU A 109 -16.87 8.70 -12.40
C LEU A 109 -18.39 8.74 -12.22
N ASP A 110 -18.96 7.55 -12.00
CA ASP A 110 -20.36 7.34 -11.64
C ASP A 110 -20.60 7.32 -10.12
N THR A 111 -19.55 7.45 -9.33
CA THR A 111 -19.57 7.44 -7.86
C THR A 111 -18.85 8.68 -7.30
N PRO A 112 -19.19 9.14 -6.09
CA PRO A 112 -18.45 10.20 -5.42
C PRO A 112 -16.98 9.82 -5.19
N THR A 113 -16.09 10.83 -5.23
CA THR A 113 -14.66 10.67 -4.98
C THR A 113 -14.11 11.85 -4.18
N ASN A 114 -12.84 11.80 -3.83
CA ASN A 114 -12.06 12.91 -3.31
C ASN A 114 -10.56 12.68 -3.55
N LEU A 115 -9.68 13.40 -2.85
CA LEU A 115 -8.23 13.24 -2.95
C LEU A 115 -7.61 13.32 -1.57
N HIS A 116 -6.75 12.35 -1.27
CA HIS A 116 -5.85 12.32 -0.13
C HIS A 116 -4.40 12.33 -0.61
N THR A 117 -3.56 13.11 0.06
CA THR A 117 -2.12 13.19 -0.16
C THR A 117 -1.39 12.43 0.93
N HIS A 118 -1.32 11.11 0.77
CA HIS A 118 -0.80 10.17 1.74
C HIS A 118 0.69 10.41 2.06
N GLY A 119 0.98 10.71 3.31
CA GLY A 119 2.33 10.96 3.81
C GLY A 119 2.77 12.42 3.78
N LEU A 120 1.89 13.37 3.40
CA LEU A 120 2.17 14.78 3.59
C LEU A 120 1.69 15.28 4.96
N ALA A 121 2.52 16.10 5.60
CA ALA A 121 2.14 16.85 6.80
C ALA A 121 1.60 18.23 6.37
N VAL A 122 0.30 18.30 6.09
CA VAL A 122 -0.40 19.50 5.57
C VAL A 122 -1.71 19.75 6.32
N SER A 123 -2.37 20.88 6.08
CA SER A 123 -3.64 21.18 6.75
C SER A 123 -4.76 20.19 6.40
N PRO A 124 -5.49 19.64 7.38
CA PRO A 124 -6.68 18.80 7.13
C PRO A 124 -7.97 19.63 6.99
N ARG A 125 -7.89 20.97 6.93
CA ARG A 125 -9.06 21.84 6.91
C ARG A 125 -9.46 22.21 5.49
N ASP A 126 -10.71 22.57 5.33
CA ASP A 126 -11.29 23.19 4.14
C ASP A 126 -10.96 22.40 2.86
N ASN A 127 -10.15 22.97 1.98
CA ASN A 127 -9.68 22.37 0.74
C ASN A 127 -8.25 21.81 0.83
N GLY A 128 -7.73 21.58 2.04
CA GLY A 128 -6.51 20.81 2.29
C GLY A 128 -6.75 19.31 2.22
N ASP A 129 -5.99 18.53 3.01
CA ASP A 129 -6.11 17.07 3.10
C ASP A 129 -7.32 16.65 3.96
N ASN A 130 -8.50 17.03 3.51
CA ASN A 130 -9.77 16.88 4.21
C ASN A 130 -10.49 15.61 3.74
N PRO A 131 -10.49 14.51 4.54
CA PRO A 131 -11.11 13.24 4.15
C PRO A 131 -12.64 13.30 4.09
N PHE A 132 -13.27 14.35 4.63
CA PHE A 132 -14.72 14.54 4.65
C PHE A 132 -15.27 15.21 3.38
N VAL A 133 -14.41 15.69 2.48
CA VAL A 133 -14.82 16.21 1.16
C VAL A 133 -15.46 15.08 0.35
N SER A 134 -16.56 15.40 -0.34
CA SER A 134 -17.23 14.54 -1.30
C SER A 134 -17.44 15.30 -2.61
N ILE A 135 -16.87 14.79 -3.69
CA ILE A 135 -17.00 15.36 -5.04
C ILE A 135 -17.91 14.41 -5.81
N ASP A 136 -19.15 14.82 -6.01
CA ASP A 136 -20.14 14.01 -6.71
C ASP A 136 -19.84 13.89 -8.22
N PRO A 137 -20.44 12.91 -8.92
CA PRO A 137 -20.29 12.76 -10.37
C PRO A 137 -20.53 14.07 -11.13
N GLY A 138 -19.62 14.43 -12.02
CA GLY A 138 -19.64 15.67 -12.81
C GLY A 138 -19.17 16.93 -12.10
N GLN A 139 -18.91 16.89 -10.80
CA GLN A 139 -18.43 18.04 -10.03
C GLN A 139 -16.91 18.22 -10.14
N VAL A 140 -16.47 19.43 -9.76
CA VAL A 140 -15.07 19.86 -9.69
C VAL A 140 -14.79 20.41 -8.30
N PHE A 141 -13.60 20.11 -7.76
CA PHE A 141 -13.13 20.65 -6.49
C PHE A 141 -11.68 21.12 -6.60
N ASP A 142 -11.36 22.28 -6.05
CA ASP A 142 -10.03 22.86 -6.07
C ASP A 142 -9.33 22.62 -4.71
N TYR A 143 -8.36 21.69 -4.68
CA TYR A 143 -7.52 21.42 -3.53
C TYR A 143 -6.33 22.36 -3.46
N ARG A 144 -5.89 22.63 -2.24
CA ARG A 144 -4.68 23.38 -1.96
C ARG A 144 -3.94 22.78 -0.76
N PHE A 145 -2.72 22.34 -1.00
CA PHE A 145 -1.84 21.81 0.04
C PHE A 145 -0.61 22.72 0.12
N ASP A 146 -0.41 23.37 1.28
CA ASP A 146 0.78 24.18 1.54
C ASP A 146 1.78 23.33 2.34
N LEU A 147 2.92 22.97 1.75
CA LEU A 147 3.96 22.21 2.42
C LEU A 147 4.76 23.12 3.33
N PRO A 148 5.03 22.75 4.60
CA PRO A 148 5.97 23.47 5.43
C PRO A 148 7.39 23.53 4.81
N GLU A 149 8.14 24.60 5.07
CA GLU A 149 9.54 24.74 4.60
C GLU A 149 10.46 23.64 5.14
N ASP A 150 10.14 23.12 6.32
CA ASP A 150 10.84 22.02 6.98
C ASP A 150 10.19 20.66 6.76
N HIS A 151 9.27 20.54 5.78
CA HIS A 151 8.68 19.24 5.43
C HIS A 151 9.81 18.26 5.04
N PRO A 152 9.84 17.05 5.62
CA PRO A 152 10.89 16.09 5.30
C PRO A 152 10.79 15.65 3.83
N PRO A 153 11.93 15.58 3.11
CA PRO A 153 11.93 14.96 1.79
C PRO A 153 11.66 13.47 1.91
N GLY A 154 10.99 12.89 0.91
CA GLY A 154 10.64 11.48 0.95
C GLY A 154 9.66 11.04 -0.13
N VAL A 155 9.11 9.86 0.09
CA VAL A 155 8.15 9.22 -0.80
C VAL A 155 6.76 9.32 -0.20
N SER A 156 5.89 10.00 -0.91
CA SER A 156 4.45 10.12 -0.64
C SER A 156 3.68 9.64 -1.87
N TRP A 157 2.38 9.63 -1.82
CA TRP A 157 1.53 9.26 -2.93
C TRP A 157 0.15 9.89 -2.79
N TYR A 158 -0.72 9.76 -3.78
CA TYR A 158 -2.07 10.30 -3.73
C TYR A 158 -3.09 9.30 -4.25
N HIS A 159 -4.27 9.29 -3.64
CA HIS A 159 -5.36 8.37 -3.97
C HIS A 159 -6.70 8.90 -3.44
N PRO A 160 -7.85 8.31 -3.85
CA PRO A 160 -9.16 8.67 -3.27
C PRO A 160 -9.27 8.22 -1.81
N HIS A 161 -10.06 8.96 -1.04
CA HIS A 161 -10.35 8.66 0.37
C HIS A 161 -11.81 8.91 0.74
N ARG A 162 -12.74 8.86 -0.22
CA ARG A 162 -14.16 9.01 0.06
C ARG A 162 -14.72 7.72 0.63
N HIS A 163 -15.03 7.71 1.93
CA HIS A 163 -15.54 6.55 2.65
C HIS A 163 -16.68 5.83 1.90
N GLY A 164 -16.58 4.53 1.79
CA GLY A 164 -17.50 3.65 1.05
C GLY A 164 -17.16 3.48 -0.44
N THR A 165 -16.10 4.11 -0.94
CA THR A 165 -15.66 3.97 -2.35
C THR A 165 -14.13 3.85 -2.51
N VAL A 166 -13.38 3.91 -1.41
CA VAL A 166 -11.90 3.97 -1.42
C VAL A 166 -11.32 2.70 -2.01
N ALA A 167 -11.74 1.55 -1.50
CA ALA A 167 -11.22 0.25 -1.93
C ALA A 167 -11.48 -0.01 -3.41
N ASP A 168 -12.69 0.26 -3.90
CA ASP A 168 -13.07 0.07 -5.31
C ASP A 168 -12.31 1.01 -6.23
N GLN A 169 -12.15 2.27 -5.83
CA GLN A 169 -11.50 3.28 -6.64
C GLN A 169 -9.99 3.06 -6.71
N LEU A 170 -9.34 2.72 -5.62
CA LEU A 170 -7.91 2.41 -5.60
C LEU A 170 -7.62 1.10 -6.35
N PHE A 171 -8.34 0.02 -6.07
CA PHE A 171 -8.22 -1.25 -6.79
C PHE A 171 -8.48 -1.09 -8.28
N GLY A 172 -9.34 -0.14 -8.64
CA GLY A 172 -9.67 0.21 -10.02
C GLY A 172 -8.58 0.97 -10.75
N GLY A 173 -7.59 1.59 -10.06
CA GLY A 173 -6.46 2.27 -10.69
C GLY A 173 -6.24 3.75 -10.32
N LEU A 174 -7.02 4.30 -9.37
CA LEU A 174 -6.88 5.71 -8.96
C LEU A 174 -5.78 5.89 -7.90
N TYR A 175 -4.56 6.01 -8.33
CA TYR A 175 -3.39 6.33 -7.50
C TYR A 175 -2.27 6.93 -8.33
N GLY A 176 -1.36 7.66 -7.68
CA GLY A 176 -0.15 8.18 -8.29
C GLY A 176 0.91 8.55 -7.25
N ALA A 177 2.16 8.65 -7.68
CA ALA A 177 3.29 8.96 -6.83
C ALA A 177 3.43 10.46 -6.57
N LEU A 178 3.86 10.82 -5.36
CA LEU A 178 4.23 12.17 -4.97
C LEU A 178 5.61 12.11 -4.29
N ILE A 179 6.55 12.88 -4.78
CA ILE A 179 7.92 12.93 -4.27
C ILE A 179 8.20 14.32 -3.72
N VAL A 180 8.52 14.40 -2.42
CA VAL A 180 9.09 15.60 -1.83
C VAL A 180 10.60 15.53 -1.99
N GLU A 181 11.15 16.43 -2.80
CA GLU A 181 12.57 16.53 -3.11
C GLU A 181 13.36 17.11 -1.92
N GLY A 182 14.69 17.18 -2.05
CA GLY A 182 15.56 17.83 -1.06
C GLY A 182 16.64 16.92 -0.48
N ASP A 183 16.51 15.61 -0.66
CA ASP A 183 17.48 14.63 -0.21
C ASP A 183 18.36 14.18 -1.41
N ARG A 184 19.50 14.86 -1.56
CA ARG A 184 20.43 14.57 -2.65
C ARG A 184 21.31 13.36 -2.32
N VAL A 185 20.93 12.22 -2.89
CA VAL A 185 21.72 10.98 -2.82
C VAL A 185 22.42 10.79 -4.16
N PRO A 186 23.76 10.65 -4.19
CA PRO A 186 24.48 10.40 -5.45
C PRO A 186 24.13 9.03 -6.02
N VAL A 187 23.41 9.04 -7.14
CA VAL A 187 22.95 7.84 -7.85
C VAL A 187 23.08 8.01 -9.36
N SER A 188 23.21 6.90 -10.06
CA SER A 188 23.23 6.89 -11.54
C SER A 188 21.85 7.15 -12.12
N ARG A 189 20.81 6.75 -11.39
CA ARG A 189 19.41 6.87 -11.78
C ARG A 189 18.50 6.80 -10.56
N GLU A 190 17.34 7.46 -10.63
CA GLU A 190 16.23 7.27 -9.72
C GLU A 190 15.07 6.60 -10.45
N ARG A 191 14.35 5.68 -9.79
CA ARG A 191 13.11 5.07 -10.28
C ARG A 191 12.00 5.25 -9.26
N VAL A 192 10.80 5.49 -9.75
CA VAL A 192 9.57 5.45 -8.96
C VAL A 192 8.80 4.19 -9.37
N LEU A 193 8.59 3.28 -8.43
CA LEU A 193 7.94 1.99 -8.64
C LEU A 193 6.64 1.95 -7.83
N VAL A 194 5.51 2.19 -8.47
CA VAL A 194 4.20 2.05 -7.83
C VAL A 194 3.73 0.62 -8.05
N VAL A 195 3.67 -0.15 -6.97
CA VAL A 195 3.20 -1.54 -6.99
C VAL A 195 1.73 -1.56 -6.58
N SER A 196 0.91 -2.14 -7.41
CA SER A 196 -0.54 -2.29 -7.19
C SER A 196 -0.98 -3.69 -7.61
N ASP A 197 -2.22 -4.05 -7.33
CA ASP A 197 -2.79 -5.27 -7.84
C ASP A 197 -4.24 -5.08 -8.32
N ILE A 198 -4.66 -5.91 -9.27
CA ILE A 198 -5.99 -5.89 -9.86
C ILE A 198 -6.42 -7.29 -10.28
N SER A 199 -7.72 -7.55 -10.30
CA SER A 199 -8.32 -8.73 -10.94
C SER A 199 -9.24 -8.31 -12.06
N LEU A 200 -9.07 -8.92 -13.22
CA LEU A 200 -9.85 -8.64 -14.41
C LEU A 200 -10.63 -9.88 -14.88
N THR A 201 -11.84 -9.68 -15.34
CA THR A 201 -12.63 -10.70 -16.03
C THR A 201 -12.07 -10.96 -17.43
N GLY A 202 -12.50 -12.04 -18.07
CA GLY A 202 -12.05 -12.37 -19.44
C GLY A 202 -12.39 -11.31 -20.49
N ASP A 203 -13.40 -10.46 -20.24
CA ASP A 203 -13.78 -9.32 -21.08
C ASP A 203 -13.18 -7.98 -20.61
N GLY A 204 -12.24 -8.04 -19.64
CA GLY A 204 -11.45 -6.89 -19.21
C GLY A 204 -12.16 -5.94 -18.23
N GLN A 205 -13.24 -6.38 -17.57
CA GLN A 205 -13.83 -5.61 -16.48
C GLN A 205 -13.10 -5.88 -15.16
N ILE A 206 -13.13 -4.95 -14.22
CA ILE A 206 -12.65 -5.17 -12.86
C ILE A 206 -13.59 -6.20 -12.21
N VAL A 207 -13.00 -7.24 -11.60
CA VAL A 207 -13.78 -8.25 -10.86
C VAL A 207 -14.42 -7.60 -9.64
N PRO A 208 -15.75 -7.68 -9.47
CA PRO A 208 -16.40 -7.19 -8.27
C PRO A 208 -15.90 -7.91 -7.01
N VAL A 209 -15.78 -7.18 -5.91
CA VAL A 209 -15.35 -7.77 -4.64
C VAL A 209 -16.39 -8.76 -4.12
N ALA A 210 -15.94 -9.92 -3.64
CA ALA A 210 -16.81 -10.91 -2.98
C ALA A 210 -16.85 -10.65 -1.46
N ALA A 211 -17.96 -11.03 -0.79
CA ALA A 211 -18.11 -10.82 0.65
C ALA A 211 -16.97 -11.39 1.52
N PRO A 212 -16.38 -12.56 1.24
CA PRO A 212 -15.21 -13.02 1.97
C PRO A 212 -13.98 -12.12 1.77
N GLU A 213 -13.84 -11.50 0.60
CA GLU A 213 -12.72 -10.58 0.30
C GLU A 213 -12.87 -9.26 1.04
N VAL A 214 -14.09 -8.77 1.27
CA VAL A 214 -14.32 -7.59 2.12
C VAL A 214 -13.84 -7.85 3.54
N MET A 215 -14.08 -9.07 4.07
CA MET A 215 -13.67 -9.45 5.43
C MET A 215 -12.16 -9.68 5.56
N MET A 216 -11.53 -10.18 4.52
CA MET A 216 -10.12 -10.54 4.54
C MET A 216 -9.24 -9.47 3.89
N GLY A 217 -9.84 -8.48 3.21
CA GLY A 217 -9.17 -7.56 2.30
C GLY A 217 -8.87 -8.21 0.95
N ARG A 218 -9.36 -7.60 -0.14
CA ARG A 218 -9.15 -8.10 -1.51
C ARG A 218 -7.70 -8.04 -1.96
N GLU A 219 -7.26 -9.06 -2.68
CA GLU A 219 -5.98 -9.06 -3.39
C GLU A 219 -6.20 -9.42 -4.86
N GLY A 220 -5.61 -8.64 -5.77
CA GLY A 220 -5.68 -8.89 -7.19
C GLY A 220 -4.83 -10.07 -7.63
N ASN A 221 -5.25 -10.79 -8.65
CA ASN A 221 -4.48 -11.89 -9.24
C ASN A 221 -3.35 -11.42 -10.17
N LEU A 222 -3.39 -10.16 -10.61
CA LEU A 222 -2.34 -9.50 -11.39
C LEU A 222 -1.68 -8.45 -10.50
N VAL A 223 -0.39 -8.64 -10.20
CA VAL A 223 0.41 -7.61 -9.53
C VAL A 223 1.14 -6.81 -10.58
N LEU A 224 1.06 -5.50 -10.48
CA LEU A 224 1.55 -4.55 -11.47
C LEU A 224 2.64 -3.66 -10.87
N VAL A 225 3.59 -3.26 -11.69
CA VAL A 225 4.56 -2.20 -11.39
C VAL A 225 4.37 -1.09 -12.43
N ASN A 226 3.99 0.09 -11.98
CA ASN A 226 3.62 1.21 -12.86
C ASN A 226 2.58 0.83 -13.93
N GLY A 227 1.56 0.05 -13.55
CA GLY A 227 0.51 -0.42 -14.44
C GLY A 227 0.91 -1.58 -15.38
N GLN A 228 2.17 -2.02 -15.37
CA GLN A 228 2.69 -3.09 -16.21
C GLN A 228 2.85 -4.40 -15.43
N HIS A 229 2.53 -5.52 -16.04
CA HIS A 229 2.74 -6.85 -15.46
C HIS A 229 4.15 -7.35 -15.78
N ARG A 230 4.96 -7.55 -14.73
CA ARG A 230 6.34 -8.05 -14.81
C ARG A 230 7.22 -7.31 -15.84
N PRO A 231 7.32 -5.97 -15.76
CA PRO A 231 8.16 -5.23 -16.67
C PRO A 231 9.64 -5.58 -16.53
N GLN A 232 10.42 -5.27 -17.55
CA GLN A 232 11.87 -5.44 -17.55
C GLN A 232 12.56 -4.11 -17.18
N LEU A 233 13.44 -4.16 -16.21
CA LEU A 233 14.37 -3.10 -15.84
C LEU A 233 15.75 -3.42 -16.44
N SER A 234 16.49 -2.39 -16.78
CA SER A 234 17.87 -2.52 -17.28
C SER A 234 18.81 -1.59 -16.52
N ALA A 235 20.02 -2.07 -16.26
CA ALA A 235 21.10 -1.31 -15.65
C ALA A 235 22.46 -1.81 -16.14
N ARG A 236 23.54 -1.10 -15.78
CA ARG A 236 24.92 -1.55 -16.00
C ARG A 236 25.57 -1.92 -14.66
N PRO A 237 26.51 -2.87 -14.64
CA PRO A 237 27.31 -3.17 -13.46
C PRO A 237 27.97 -1.91 -12.91
N GLY A 238 28.10 -1.80 -11.60
CA GLY A 238 28.67 -0.64 -10.92
C GLY A 238 27.73 0.56 -10.75
N GLN A 239 26.59 0.61 -11.44
CA GLN A 239 25.57 1.62 -11.19
C GLN A 239 24.98 1.46 -9.78
N ARG A 240 24.61 2.57 -9.17
CA ARG A 240 23.76 2.60 -7.98
C ARG A 240 22.51 3.38 -8.33
N GLU A 241 21.35 2.75 -8.20
CA GLU A 241 20.06 3.38 -8.42
C GLU A 241 19.33 3.63 -7.10
N ARG A 242 18.50 4.68 -7.05
CA ARG A 242 17.55 4.93 -5.97
C ARG A 242 16.17 4.48 -6.42
N TRP A 243 15.58 3.55 -5.69
CA TRP A 243 14.25 3.06 -5.98
C TRP A 243 13.26 3.53 -4.92
N ARG A 244 12.31 4.34 -5.33
CA ARG A 244 11.21 4.82 -4.52
C ARG A 244 10.01 3.93 -4.76
N VAL A 245 9.77 2.99 -3.85
CA VAL A 245 8.74 1.95 -3.99
C VAL A 245 7.53 2.31 -3.17
N ILE A 246 6.35 2.27 -3.78
CA ILE A 246 5.05 2.56 -3.14
C ILE A 246 4.22 1.29 -3.19
N ASN A 247 3.71 0.83 -2.05
CA ASN A 247 2.70 -0.22 -1.99
C ASN A 247 1.31 0.42 -2.09
N ALA A 248 0.78 0.51 -3.30
CA ALA A 248 -0.55 1.00 -3.63
C ALA A 248 -1.57 -0.14 -3.78
N CYS A 249 -1.31 -1.33 -3.22
CA CYS A 249 -2.29 -2.41 -3.17
C CYS A 249 -3.36 -2.12 -2.10
N THR A 250 -4.58 -2.54 -2.35
CA THR A 250 -5.71 -2.35 -1.44
C THR A 250 -5.53 -3.09 -0.11
N SER A 251 -4.91 -4.29 -0.15
CA SER A 251 -4.77 -5.16 1.03
C SER A 251 -3.48 -5.97 1.06
N ARG A 252 -2.81 -6.12 -0.11
CA ARG A 252 -1.63 -6.97 -0.25
C ARG A 252 -0.42 -6.40 0.48
N TYR A 253 0.19 -7.23 1.33
CA TYR A 253 1.51 -6.97 1.88
C TYR A 253 2.59 -7.34 0.85
N LEU A 254 3.60 -6.50 0.72
CA LEU A 254 4.75 -6.75 -0.14
C LEU A 254 5.98 -7.01 0.75
N ARG A 255 6.52 -8.21 0.68
CA ARG A 255 7.80 -8.56 1.30
C ARG A 255 8.85 -8.58 0.20
N LEU A 256 9.37 -7.39 -0.10
CA LEU A 256 10.24 -7.13 -1.24
C LEU A 256 11.61 -7.74 -1.06
N ALA A 257 12.11 -8.43 -2.09
CA ALA A 257 13.47 -8.95 -2.16
C ALA A 257 14.00 -8.84 -3.60
N LEU A 258 15.31 -8.62 -3.74
CA LEU A 258 16.00 -8.57 -5.03
C LEU A 258 17.28 -9.42 -4.95
N PRO A 259 17.16 -10.76 -4.98
CA PRO A 259 18.30 -11.66 -4.88
C PRO A 259 19.36 -11.37 -5.96
N GLY A 260 20.62 -11.43 -5.58
CA GLY A 260 21.75 -11.16 -6.48
C GLY A 260 22.18 -9.71 -6.57
N GLN A 261 21.40 -8.77 -6.06
CA GLN A 261 21.76 -7.36 -5.96
C GLN A 261 21.99 -6.95 -4.50
N HIS A 262 22.63 -5.81 -4.29
CA HIS A 262 22.87 -5.27 -2.94
C HIS A 262 21.88 -4.15 -2.66
N LEU A 263 21.07 -4.31 -1.60
CA LEU A 263 20.03 -3.38 -1.20
C LEU A 263 20.38 -2.69 0.11
N GLU A 264 20.19 -1.39 0.15
CA GLU A 264 20.26 -0.59 1.37
C GLU A 264 19.00 0.21 1.54
N LEU A 265 18.39 0.17 2.72
CA LEU A 265 17.22 0.95 3.07
C LEU A 265 17.64 2.37 3.46
N LEU A 266 17.04 3.34 2.81
CA LEU A 266 17.16 4.76 3.13
C LEU A 266 16.03 5.26 4.02
N GLY A 267 14.88 4.60 4.00
CA GLY A 267 13.73 4.96 4.82
C GLY A 267 12.45 4.22 4.46
N ILE A 268 11.51 4.27 5.38
CA ILE A 268 10.12 3.80 5.21
C ILE A 268 9.19 4.98 5.43
N ASP A 269 8.19 5.15 4.58
CA ASP A 269 7.22 6.24 4.58
C ASP A 269 7.92 7.61 4.48
N THR A 270 7.66 8.51 5.42
CA THR A 270 8.38 9.78 5.59
C THR A 270 9.60 9.65 6.51
N GLY A 271 9.83 8.44 7.07
CA GLY A 271 10.97 8.15 7.92
C GLY A 271 12.26 8.04 7.13
N ARG A 272 13.37 8.41 7.76
CA ARG A 272 14.69 8.40 7.14
C ARG A 272 15.67 7.70 8.08
N GLU A 273 16.42 6.73 7.54
CA GLU A 273 17.57 6.16 8.23
C GLU A 273 18.70 7.22 8.28
N LEU A 274 19.40 7.33 9.38
CA LEU A 274 20.56 8.25 9.50
C LEU A 274 21.66 7.87 8.51
N THR A 275 21.91 6.57 8.40
CA THR A 275 22.83 5.96 7.43
C THR A 275 22.11 4.87 6.68
N PRO A 276 22.43 4.64 5.39
CA PRO A 276 21.86 3.52 4.66
C PRO A 276 22.06 2.21 5.42
N ARG A 277 21.01 1.41 5.54
CA ARG A 277 21.04 0.13 6.25
C ARG A 277 20.89 -1.01 5.28
N GLU A 278 21.89 -1.91 5.24
CA GLU A 278 21.81 -3.11 4.42
C GLU A 278 20.61 -3.98 4.80
N VAL A 279 19.88 -4.43 3.79
CA VAL A 279 18.69 -5.26 3.94
C VAL A 279 18.65 -6.38 2.90
N GLN A 280 18.14 -7.55 3.27
CA GLN A 280 17.87 -8.64 2.33
C GLN A 280 16.43 -8.58 1.80
N GLU A 281 15.54 -8.01 2.60
CA GLU A 281 14.12 -7.87 2.31
C GLU A 281 13.55 -6.65 3.03
N VAL A 282 12.44 -6.14 2.50
CA VAL A 282 11.68 -5.04 3.12
C VAL A 282 10.20 -5.39 3.10
N LEU A 283 9.57 -5.38 4.28
CA LEU A 283 8.13 -5.56 4.42
C LEU A 283 7.42 -4.20 4.28
N LEU A 284 6.50 -4.12 3.35
CA LEU A 284 5.60 -2.99 3.14
C LEU A 284 4.15 -3.45 3.31
N ALA A 285 3.51 -3.02 4.37
CA ALA A 285 2.06 -3.11 4.48
C ALA A 285 1.38 -2.23 3.40
N PRO A 286 0.10 -2.44 3.08
CA PRO A 286 -0.65 -1.51 2.23
C PRO A 286 -0.47 -0.07 2.69
N GLY A 287 -0.20 0.85 1.77
CA GLY A 287 0.06 2.26 2.06
C GLY A 287 1.52 2.62 2.39
N ASN A 288 2.36 1.67 2.84
CA ASN A 288 3.76 1.93 3.09
C ASN A 288 4.55 2.24 1.82
N ARG A 289 5.65 2.96 1.98
CA ARG A 289 6.63 3.26 0.94
C ARG A 289 8.02 2.92 1.45
N ALA A 290 8.89 2.52 0.51
CA ALA A 290 10.31 2.33 0.79
C ALA A 290 11.16 3.23 -0.13
N ASP A 291 12.21 3.76 0.42
CA ASP A 291 13.28 4.45 -0.29
C ASP A 291 14.54 3.58 -0.20
N LEU A 292 14.97 3.04 -1.33
CA LEU A 292 16.03 2.02 -1.41
C LEU A 292 17.19 2.49 -2.28
N LEU A 293 18.40 2.11 -1.92
CA LEU A 293 19.55 2.10 -2.81
C LEU A 293 19.78 0.68 -3.31
N VAL A 294 19.99 0.54 -4.60
CA VAL A 294 20.28 -0.72 -5.27
C VAL A 294 21.62 -0.59 -5.99
N SER A 295 22.63 -1.30 -5.51
CA SER A 295 23.95 -1.37 -6.17
C SER A 295 23.96 -2.55 -7.12
N MET A 296 24.20 -2.26 -8.42
CA MET A 296 24.00 -3.18 -9.54
C MET A 296 25.19 -4.10 -9.73
N ARG A 297 24.96 -5.40 -9.61
CA ARG A 297 25.89 -6.50 -9.93
C ARG A 297 25.48 -7.16 -11.24
N ALA A 298 26.44 -7.47 -12.11
CA ALA A 298 26.19 -8.11 -13.39
C ALA A 298 25.37 -9.40 -13.27
N GLY A 299 24.43 -9.60 -14.18
CA GLY A 299 23.57 -10.78 -14.25
C GLY A 299 22.10 -10.43 -14.38
N SER A 300 21.25 -11.43 -14.22
CA SER A 300 19.80 -11.28 -14.21
C SER A 300 19.27 -11.51 -12.78
N SER A 301 18.36 -10.65 -12.34
CA SER A 301 17.70 -10.74 -11.05
C SER A 301 16.20 -10.53 -11.19
N GLU A 302 15.43 -10.93 -10.21
CA GLU A 302 13.99 -10.66 -10.17
C GLU A 302 13.66 -9.87 -8.90
N LEU A 303 13.02 -8.72 -9.07
CA LEU A 303 12.32 -8.08 -7.96
C LEU A 303 11.11 -8.94 -7.62
N ARG A 304 11.07 -9.45 -6.40
CA ARG A 304 10.03 -10.38 -5.94
C ARG A 304 9.32 -9.82 -4.72
N THR A 305 8.07 -10.20 -4.56
CA THR A 305 7.45 -10.24 -3.24
C THR A 305 7.52 -11.67 -2.73
N LEU A 306 8.00 -11.86 -1.50
CA LEU A 306 7.96 -13.14 -0.80
C LEU A 306 6.57 -13.32 -0.17
N GLY A 307 6.22 -14.56 0.19
CA GLY A 307 4.96 -14.80 0.88
C GLY A 307 4.93 -14.12 2.25
N TYR A 308 3.79 -13.57 2.61
CA TYR A 308 3.52 -12.99 3.93
C TYR A 308 2.17 -13.47 4.45
N ASP A 309 2.17 -14.07 5.62
CA ASP A 309 0.96 -14.51 6.31
C ASP A 309 0.57 -13.42 7.33
N ARG A 310 -0.45 -12.66 6.98
CA ARG A 310 -1.02 -11.62 7.88
C ARG A 310 -2.02 -12.18 8.90
N GLY A 311 -2.14 -13.52 8.97
CA GLY A 311 -3.16 -14.16 9.79
C GLY A 311 -4.54 -14.15 9.12
N GLY A 312 -5.53 -14.68 9.82
CA GLY A 312 -6.91 -14.73 9.34
C GLY A 312 -7.76 -15.69 10.16
N MET A 313 -9.04 -15.74 9.87
CA MET A 313 -9.98 -16.66 10.52
C MET A 313 -9.89 -18.04 9.89
N GLY A 314 -9.02 -18.92 10.40
CA GLY A 314 -8.66 -20.24 9.89
C GLY A 314 -9.78 -21.26 9.63
N MET A 315 -11.04 -20.90 9.73
CA MET A 315 -12.19 -21.78 9.46
C MET A 315 -12.77 -21.64 8.04
N MET A 316 -12.31 -20.68 7.21
CA MET A 316 -12.89 -20.43 5.88
C MET A 316 -11.94 -20.70 4.71
N GLY A 317 -10.89 -21.50 4.87
CA GLY A 317 -10.12 -22.07 3.76
C GLY A 317 -9.32 -21.10 2.87
N GLY A 318 -9.32 -19.80 3.18
CA GLY A 318 -8.51 -18.79 2.52
C GLY A 318 -7.70 -18.05 3.58
N GLY A 319 -6.47 -18.47 3.80
CA GLY A 319 -5.57 -17.76 4.70
C GLY A 319 -5.29 -16.35 4.17
N GLY A 320 -5.10 -15.37 5.07
CA GLY A 320 -4.62 -14.02 4.74
C GLY A 320 -3.18 -14.01 4.22
N LEU A 321 -2.88 -14.94 3.31
CA LEU A 321 -1.56 -15.14 2.74
C LEU A 321 -1.42 -14.32 1.46
N SER A 322 -0.65 -13.24 1.53
CA SER A 322 -0.13 -12.57 0.34
C SER A 322 0.89 -13.48 -0.31
N GLY A 323 0.52 -14.10 -1.44
CA GLY A 323 1.35 -15.09 -2.13
C GLY A 323 2.65 -14.49 -2.67
N PRO A 324 3.69 -15.33 -2.81
CA PRO A 324 4.94 -14.89 -3.45
C PRO A 324 4.74 -14.68 -4.96
N GLY A 325 5.52 -13.76 -5.54
CA GLY A 325 5.46 -13.49 -6.97
C GLY A 325 6.60 -12.63 -7.47
N THR A 326 6.87 -12.72 -8.78
CA THR A 326 7.81 -11.85 -9.47
C THR A 326 7.09 -10.55 -9.87
N LEU A 327 7.62 -9.41 -9.42
CA LEU A 327 7.11 -8.07 -9.71
C LEU A 327 7.72 -7.50 -10.99
N ALA A 328 9.04 -7.68 -11.16
CA ALA A 328 9.77 -7.22 -12.33
C ALA A 328 11.04 -8.05 -12.55
N THR A 329 11.59 -8.03 -13.76
CA THR A 329 12.91 -8.59 -14.06
C THR A 329 13.94 -7.48 -14.18
N LEU A 330 15.18 -7.71 -13.75
CA LEU A 330 16.29 -6.77 -13.87
C LEU A 330 17.42 -7.41 -14.63
N ALA A 331 17.77 -6.84 -15.78
CA ALA A 331 18.95 -7.22 -16.55
C ALA A 331 20.09 -6.21 -16.30
N VAL A 332 21.17 -6.67 -15.70
CA VAL A 332 22.37 -5.86 -15.45
C VAL A 332 23.46 -6.32 -16.40
N THR A 333 23.65 -5.58 -17.49
CA THR A 333 24.53 -5.96 -18.61
C THR A 333 25.35 -4.77 -19.12
N GLY A 334 26.36 -5.06 -19.96
CA GLY A 334 27.21 -4.05 -20.59
C GLY A 334 28.47 -3.74 -19.79
N ALA A 335 29.18 -2.68 -20.20
CA ALA A 335 30.41 -2.26 -19.55
C ALA A 335 30.13 -1.71 -18.15
N GLU A 336 31.05 -1.96 -17.24
CA GLU A 336 30.97 -1.44 -15.88
C GLU A 336 30.93 0.10 -15.87
N ALA A 337 30.00 0.65 -15.12
CA ALA A 337 29.87 2.08 -14.92
C ALA A 337 30.71 2.56 -13.73
N ALA A 338 31.14 3.82 -13.75
CA ALA A 338 31.75 4.44 -12.58
C ALA A 338 30.73 4.46 -11.42
N ALA A 339 31.15 4.00 -10.25
CA ALA A 339 30.32 4.05 -9.06
C ALA A 339 30.05 5.51 -8.66
N PRO A 340 28.81 5.87 -8.28
CA PRO A 340 28.52 7.17 -7.72
C PRO A 340 29.29 7.42 -6.42
N GLY A 341 29.46 8.69 -6.04
CA GLY A 341 30.11 9.09 -4.80
C GLY A 341 29.43 8.54 -3.54
N PRO A 342 30.01 8.70 -2.35
CA PRO A 342 29.42 8.22 -1.10
C PRO A 342 28.06 8.89 -0.83
N VAL A 343 27.20 8.20 -0.10
CA VAL A 343 25.93 8.76 0.40
C VAL A 343 26.28 9.71 1.55
N PRO A 344 25.85 10.97 1.53
CA PRO A 344 26.07 11.89 2.63
C PRO A 344 25.35 11.44 3.89
N ASP A 345 25.91 11.75 5.05
CA ASP A 345 25.19 11.63 6.31
C ASP A 345 23.91 12.47 6.29
N ARG A 346 22.85 11.93 6.87
CA ARG A 346 21.56 12.59 6.93
C ARG A 346 21.36 13.27 8.27
N LEU A 347 20.56 14.33 8.27
CA LEU A 347 20.17 14.99 9.51
C LEU A 347 19.32 14.04 10.36
N ALA A 348 19.63 14.00 11.66
CA ALA A 348 18.86 13.25 12.63
C ALA A 348 17.42 13.80 12.71
N VAL A 349 16.46 12.89 12.82
CA VAL A 349 15.08 13.24 13.13
C VAL A 349 14.98 13.44 14.65
N PRO A 350 14.33 14.50 15.16
CA PRO A 350 14.16 14.69 16.60
C PRO A 350 13.46 13.48 17.24
N ASP A 351 14.01 12.98 18.35
CA ASP A 351 13.43 11.86 19.08
C ASP A 351 12.29 12.37 19.99
N LEU A 352 11.05 11.92 19.73
CA LEU A 352 9.92 12.32 20.56
C LEU A 352 9.93 11.73 21.97
N ARG A 353 10.76 10.70 22.23
CA ARG A 353 10.96 10.16 23.58
C ARG A 353 11.63 11.17 24.53
N GLU A 354 12.32 12.18 23.99
CA GLU A 354 12.93 13.26 24.75
C GLU A 354 11.94 14.37 25.15
N LYS A 355 10.74 14.36 24.54
CA LYS A 355 9.68 15.33 24.84
C LYS A 355 8.76 14.82 25.97
N SER A 356 8.18 15.76 26.72
CA SER A 356 7.13 15.42 27.69
C SER A 356 5.86 14.96 26.99
N VAL A 357 5.28 13.85 27.46
CA VAL A 357 4.03 13.31 26.94
C VAL A 357 2.85 14.07 27.59
N ALA A 358 2.08 14.77 26.75
CA ALA A 358 0.91 15.56 27.18
C ALA A 358 -0.35 14.71 27.40
N GLY A 359 -0.47 13.58 26.69
CA GLY A 359 -1.63 12.69 26.77
C GLY A 359 -1.28 11.26 26.42
N ARG A 360 -2.09 10.32 26.91
CA ARG A 360 -1.99 8.89 26.57
C ARG A 360 -3.36 8.38 26.15
N ARG A 361 -3.36 7.54 25.08
CA ARG A 361 -4.57 6.91 24.57
C ARG A 361 -4.35 5.43 24.33
N GLU A 362 -5.41 4.68 24.47
CA GLU A 362 -5.50 3.31 23.99
C GLU A 362 -6.57 3.25 22.91
N ILE A 363 -6.24 2.65 21.77
CA ILE A 363 -7.10 2.51 20.60
C ILE A 363 -7.05 1.04 20.20
N ALA A 364 -8.21 0.40 20.13
CA ALA A 364 -8.31 -1.02 19.80
C ALA A 364 -8.98 -1.23 18.44
N PHE A 365 -8.32 -1.97 17.56
CA PHE A 365 -9.01 -2.55 16.40
C PHE A 365 -10.10 -3.49 16.86
N THR A 366 -11.24 -3.46 16.20
CA THR A 366 -12.36 -4.37 16.50
C THR A 366 -12.95 -4.94 15.22
N MET A 367 -13.28 -6.24 15.29
CA MET A 367 -14.09 -6.94 14.30
C MET A 367 -15.15 -7.71 15.09
N THR A 368 -16.28 -7.07 15.35
CA THR A 368 -17.38 -7.67 16.11
C THR A 368 -18.31 -8.44 15.18
N MET A 369 -18.90 -9.54 15.68
CA MET A 369 -19.97 -10.24 14.97
C MET A 369 -21.15 -9.27 14.81
N GLY A 370 -21.47 -8.91 13.57
CA GLY A 370 -22.55 -8.00 13.26
C GLY A 370 -23.88 -8.55 13.78
N SER A 371 -24.72 -7.67 14.31
CA SER A 371 -26.11 -8.04 14.62
C SER A 371 -26.83 -8.35 13.32
N MET A 372 -27.32 -9.58 13.15
CA MET A 372 -28.08 -10.04 11.97
C MET A 372 -29.44 -9.31 11.77
N MET A 373 -29.69 -8.19 12.47
CA MET A 373 -30.98 -7.49 12.48
C MET A 373 -30.97 -6.14 11.74
N GLY A 374 -30.34 -6.04 10.54
CA GLY A 374 -30.46 -4.82 9.73
C GLY A 374 -30.16 -5.06 8.25
N PRO A 375 -30.94 -4.49 7.30
CA PRO A 375 -30.61 -4.56 5.89
C PRO A 375 -29.30 -3.81 5.62
N GLY A 376 -28.31 -4.48 5.01
CA GLY A 376 -27.02 -3.90 4.59
C GLY A 376 -25.86 -4.05 5.57
N ARG A 377 -26.01 -4.74 6.71
CA ARG A 377 -24.90 -5.04 7.63
C ARG A 377 -24.31 -6.42 7.32
N GLY A 378 -22.96 -6.46 7.23
CA GLY A 378 -22.21 -7.69 7.02
C GLY A 378 -22.22 -8.61 8.26
N MET A 379 -21.67 -9.82 8.11
CA MET A 379 -21.51 -10.78 9.22
C MET A 379 -20.57 -10.27 10.32
N MET A 380 -19.76 -9.25 10.04
CA MET A 380 -18.82 -8.60 10.97
C MET A 380 -18.83 -7.09 10.76
N ASP A 381 -18.83 -6.35 11.86
CA ASP A 381 -18.71 -4.90 11.88
C ASP A 381 -17.27 -4.52 12.26
N PRO A 382 -16.40 -4.15 11.29
CA PRO A 382 -15.06 -3.65 11.59
C PRO A 382 -15.12 -2.22 12.12
N GLY A 383 -14.19 -1.87 13.01
CA GLY A 383 -14.17 -0.54 13.62
C GLY A 383 -13.02 -0.33 14.59
N PHE A 384 -13.10 0.74 15.36
CA PHE A 384 -12.23 1.03 16.51
C PHE A 384 -13.06 1.15 17.78
N ASP A 385 -12.53 0.59 18.88
CA ASP A 385 -13.15 0.64 20.21
C ASP A 385 -14.61 0.17 20.21
N GLY A 386 -14.93 -0.85 19.41
CA GLY A 386 -16.26 -1.41 19.25
C GLY A 386 -17.23 -0.57 18.42
N ARG A 387 -16.76 0.42 17.68
CA ARG A 387 -17.59 1.34 16.91
C ARG A 387 -17.14 1.39 15.46
N ALA A 388 -18.07 1.26 14.54
CA ALA A 388 -17.85 1.59 13.14
C ALA A 388 -17.76 3.11 12.93
N PHE A 389 -17.16 3.52 11.83
CA PHE A 389 -17.02 4.92 11.45
C PHE A 389 -18.36 5.65 11.39
N ASP A 390 -18.33 6.88 11.86
CA ASP A 390 -19.43 7.84 11.83
C ASP A 390 -18.84 9.23 11.53
N ALA A 391 -19.19 9.78 10.37
CA ALA A 391 -18.64 11.04 9.91
C ALA A 391 -19.00 12.24 10.79
N ASP A 392 -20.05 12.15 11.59
CA ASP A 392 -20.50 13.25 12.48
C ASP A 392 -19.90 13.14 13.88
N ARG A 393 -19.32 11.98 14.22
CA ARG A 393 -18.70 11.73 15.53
C ARG A 393 -17.22 12.12 15.54
N ILE A 394 -16.76 12.69 16.65
CA ILE A 394 -15.34 12.86 16.95
C ILE A 394 -14.94 11.81 17.97
N ASP A 395 -14.08 10.88 17.58
CA ASP A 395 -13.67 9.76 18.44
C ASP A 395 -12.52 10.17 19.36
N GLN A 396 -11.58 11.00 18.90
CA GLN A 396 -10.46 11.50 19.70
C GLN A 396 -10.39 13.01 19.64
N ARG A 397 -10.21 13.66 20.80
CA ARG A 397 -9.89 15.09 20.90
C ARG A 397 -8.50 15.26 21.47
N VAL A 398 -7.66 16.00 20.77
CA VAL A 398 -6.24 16.20 21.08
C VAL A 398 -5.97 17.70 21.18
N SER A 399 -5.22 18.12 22.20
CA SER A 399 -4.78 19.50 22.29
C SER A 399 -3.59 19.77 21.37
N VAL A 400 -3.66 20.89 20.63
CA VAL A 400 -2.54 21.33 19.79
C VAL A 400 -1.31 21.62 20.63
N GLY A 401 -0.12 21.33 20.11
CA GLY A 401 1.17 21.67 20.73
C GLY A 401 1.78 20.60 21.61
N GLY A 402 1.13 19.45 21.80
CA GLY A 402 1.61 18.36 22.65
C GLY A 402 2.09 17.13 21.88
N VAL A 403 2.96 16.34 22.52
CA VAL A 403 3.24 14.96 22.10
C VAL A 403 2.32 14.03 22.87
N GLU A 404 1.60 13.18 22.17
CA GLU A 404 0.81 12.11 22.79
C GLU A 404 1.43 10.73 22.53
N GLU A 405 1.23 9.83 23.51
CA GLU A 405 1.56 8.41 23.40
C GLU A 405 0.28 7.62 23.12
N TRP A 406 0.26 6.93 21.99
CA TRP A 406 -0.88 6.09 21.60
C TRP A 406 -0.49 4.62 21.65
N LEU A 407 -1.21 3.84 22.46
CA LEU A 407 -1.15 2.38 22.46
C LEU A 407 -2.23 1.86 21.51
N ILE A 408 -1.81 1.22 20.44
CA ILE A 408 -2.73 0.66 19.44
C ILE A 408 -2.72 -0.85 19.63
N THR A 409 -3.86 -1.42 19.97
CA THR A 409 -4.05 -2.84 20.26
C THR A 409 -4.84 -3.52 19.15
N ASN A 410 -4.44 -4.74 18.83
CA ASN A 410 -5.11 -5.56 17.83
C ASN A 410 -5.48 -6.94 18.41
N PRO A 411 -6.67 -7.11 18.97
CA PRO A 411 -7.13 -8.40 19.47
C PRO A 411 -7.59 -9.36 18.36
N THR A 412 -7.68 -8.90 17.11
CA THR A 412 -8.14 -9.69 15.98
C THR A 412 -7.10 -10.74 15.55
N PRO A 413 -7.50 -11.78 14.81
CA PRO A 413 -6.56 -12.84 14.39
C PRO A 413 -5.74 -12.50 13.14
N MET A 414 -5.81 -11.26 12.64
CA MET A 414 -5.06 -10.81 11.46
C MET A 414 -4.37 -9.47 11.71
N ASP A 415 -3.30 -9.22 10.95
CA ASP A 415 -2.59 -7.96 10.99
C ASP A 415 -3.43 -6.83 10.41
N HIS A 416 -3.31 -5.64 11.01
CA HIS A 416 -3.95 -4.42 10.51
C HIS A 416 -2.91 -3.29 10.40
N PRO A 417 -2.70 -2.71 9.21
CA PRO A 417 -1.91 -1.49 9.05
C PRO A 417 -2.72 -0.30 9.61
N PHE A 418 -2.20 0.32 10.65
CA PHE A 418 -2.78 1.54 11.21
C PHE A 418 -2.19 2.75 10.50
N HIS A 419 -3.03 3.54 9.84
CA HIS A 419 -2.66 4.80 9.22
C HIS A 419 -3.27 5.98 9.98
N LEU A 420 -2.45 7.01 10.19
CA LEU A 420 -2.88 8.28 10.77
C LEU A 420 -2.58 9.39 9.76
N HIS A 421 -3.62 10.11 9.34
CA HIS A 421 -3.51 11.25 8.44
C HIS A 421 -2.77 12.41 9.07
N VAL A 422 -2.00 13.14 8.26
CA VAL A 422 -1.38 14.43 8.58
C VAL A 422 -0.24 14.33 9.60
N TRP A 423 -0.42 13.64 10.73
CA TRP A 423 0.54 13.60 11.84
C TRP A 423 1.37 12.30 11.81
N PRO A 424 2.66 12.38 11.40
CA PRO A 424 3.49 11.18 11.37
C PRO A 424 3.79 10.66 12.77
N MET A 425 3.83 9.34 12.89
CA MET A 425 4.05 8.61 14.13
C MET A 425 5.51 8.20 14.29
N GLN A 426 6.07 8.30 15.49
CA GLN A 426 7.30 7.61 15.86
C GLN A 426 6.96 6.29 16.53
N LEU A 427 7.32 5.16 15.91
CA LEU A 427 7.15 3.84 16.50
C LEU A 427 8.17 3.65 17.62
N VAL A 428 7.71 3.34 18.84
CA VAL A 428 8.57 3.16 20.03
C VAL A 428 8.48 1.77 20.65
N GLU A 429 7.43 1.00 20.35
CA GLU A 429 7.27 -0.40 20.78
C GLU A 429 6.50 -1.19 19.73
N THR A 430 6.92 -2.42 19.47
CA THR A 430 6.17 -3.40 18.67
C THR A 430 6.18 -4.76 19.34
N GLY A 431 5.00 -5.39 19.50
CA GLY A 431 4.87 -6.70 20.14
C GLY A 431 5.45 -6.75 21.56
N GLY A 432 5.45 -5.64 22.29
CA GLY A 432 6.02 -5.53 23.64
C GLY A 432 7.55 -5.32 23.68
N GLN A 433 8.20 -5.21 22.52
CA GLN A 433 9.63 -4.95 22.43
C GLN A 433 9.91 -3.49 22.04
N PRO A 434 10.85 -2.80 22.71
CA PRO A 434 11.18 -1.42 22.36
C PRO A 434 11.86 -1.33 20.98
N VAL A 435 11.43 -0.33 20.22
CA VAL A 435 12.07 0.07 18.95
C VAL A 435 13.09 1.15 19.25
N ARG A 436 14.34 0.94 18.87
CA ARG A 436 15.45 1.87 19.16
C ARG A 436 15.61 2.93 18.08
N GLU A 437 15.30 2.59 16.85
CA GLU A 437 15.41 3.47 15.70
C GLU A 437 14.45 4.66 15.85
N VAL A 438 14.95 5.86 15.49
CA VAL A 438 14.14 7.08 15.48
C VAL A 438 13.71 7.35 14.04
N THR A 439 12.52 6.89 13.70
CA THR A 439 11.95 7.08 12.36
C THR A 439 10.52 7.59 12.46
N ARG A 440 10.07 8.31 11.42
CA ARG A 440 8.66 8.73 11.29
C ARG A 440 7.96 7.84 10.27
N ARG A 441 6.75 7.42 10.61
CA ARG A 441 5.88 6.62 9.75
C ARG A 441 4.49 7.20 9.79
N ASP A 442 3.75 7.01 8.74
CA ASP A 442 2.31 7.29 8.72
C ASP A 442 1.47 6.01 8.67
N VAL A 443 2.08 4.87 8.32
CA VAL A 443 1.47 3.55 8.43
C VAL A 443 2.32 2.63 9.32
N VAL A 444 1.70 2.06 10.35
CA VAL A 444 2.34 1.10 11.26
C VAL A 444 1.55 -0.20 11.26
N ASN A 445 2.20 -1.32 10.90
CA ASN A 445 1.55 -2.62 11.00
C ASN A 445 1.37 -3.03 12.46
N VAL A 446 0.13 -3.34 12.85
CA VAL A 446 -0.21 -3.86 14.18
C VAL A 446 -0.46 -5.35 14.07
N PRO A 447 0.45 -6.20 14.56
CA PRO A 447 0.37 -7.65 14.40
C PRO A 447 -0.92 -8.23 14.98
N ALA A 448 -1.36 -9.34 14.41
CA ALA A 448 -2.47 -10.14 14.93
C ALA A 448 -2.27 -10.46 16.41
N ARG A 449 -3.28 -10.22 17.24
CA ARG A 449 -3.26 -10.43 18.71
C ARG A 449 -2.09 -9.70 19.39
N GLY A 450 -1.63 -8.61 18.77
CA GLY A 450 -0.49 -7.82 19.22
C GLY A 450 -0.83 -6.38 19.52
N ARG A 451 0.21 -5.59 19.69
CA ARG A 451 0.09 -4.15 19.96
C ARG A 451 1.33 -3.42 19.46
N VAL A 452 1.15 -2.13 19.21
CA VAL A 452 2.24 -1.18 18.98
C VAL A 452 2.03 0.07 19.83
N ARG A 453 3.13 0.75 20.15
CA ARG A 453 3.10 2.04 20.82
C ARG A 453 3.80 3.06 19.94
N VAL A 454 3.13 4.19 19.74
CA VAL A 454 3.65 5.28 18.93
C VAL A 454 3.60 6.59 19.71
N LEU A 455 4.50 7.50 19.36
CA LEU A 455 4.46 8.90 19.80
C LEU A 455 4.06 9.76 18.59
N VAL A 456 3.14 10.69 18.82
CA VAL A 456 2.62 11.60 17.79
C VAL A 456 2.80 13.04 18.26
N ASP A 457 3.39 13.88 17.41
CA ASP A 457 3.56 15.30 17.68
C ASP A 457 2.43 16.11 16.99
N PHE A 458 1.53 16.65 17.79
CA PHE A 458 0.40 17.45 17.34
C PHE A 458 0.68 18.95 17.37
N ALA A 459 1.94 19.37 17.28
CA ALA A 459 2.32 20.79 17.33
C ALA A 459 1.81 21.60 16.14
N ARG A 460 1.44 20.93 15.05
CA ARG A 460 1.04 21.57 13.79
C ARG A 460 -0.28 21.04 13.26
N HIS A 461 -0.84 21.76 12.29
CA HIS A 461 -2.01 21.38 11.50
C HIS A 461 -3.26 21.09 12.36
N PRO A 462 -3.71 22.08 13.19
CA PRO A 462 -4.97 21.89 13.90
C PRO A 462 -6.12 21.68 12.91
N GLY A 463 -7.06 20.83 13.29
CA GLY A 463 -8.21 20.48 12.47
C GLY A 463 -8.69 19.08 12.72
N ARG A 464 -9.68 18.66 11.95
CA ARG A 464 -10.27 17.33 12.02
C ARG A 464 -9.76 16.46 10.89
N SER A 465 -9.32 15.26 11.21
CA SER A 465 -8.87 14.24 10.26
C SER A 465 -9.27 12.86 10.75
N VAL A 466 -8.67 11.81 10.19
CA VAL A 466 -8.99 10.43 10.49
C VAL A 466 -7.74 9.58 10.78
N TYR A 467 -7.97 8.45 11.44
CA TYR A 467 -7.09 7.30 11.44
C TYR A 467 -7.90 6.06 11.06
N HIS A 468 -7.27 5.09 10.39
CA HIS A 468 -7.98 3.93 9.87
C HIS A 468 -7.06 2.73 9.64
N CYS A 469 -7.65 1.57 9.40
CA CYS A 469 -6.95 0.43 8.84
C CYS A 469 -6.66 0.67 7.36
N HIS A 470 -5.42 0.45 6.92
CA HIS A 470 -5.09 0.62 5.50
C HIS A 470 -5.29 -0.67 4.66
N ILE A 471 -6.01 -1.66 5.18
CA ILE A 471 -6.76 -2.62 4.37
C ILE A 471 -8.06 -1.90 4.01
N LEU A 472 -8.15 -1.41 2.76
CA LEU A 472 -9.17 -0.43 2.40
C LEU A 472 -10.58 -1.01 2.38
N ASP A 473 -10.74 -2.32 2.19
CA ASP A 473 -12.03 -2.99 2.37
C ASP A 473 -12.52 -2.89 3.82
N HIS A 474 -11.59 -2.96 4.80
CA HIS A 474 -11.94 -2.77 6.22
C HIS A 474 -12.27 -1.30 6.52
N GLU A 475 -11.53 -0.36 5.91
CA GLU A 475 -11.81 1.07 6.03
C GLU A 475 -13.22 1.40 5.54
N ASP A 476 -13.56 0.98 4.30
CA ASP A 476 -14.88 1.20 3.71
C ASP A 476 -16.00 0.49 4.46
N ALA A 477 -15.69 -0.62 5.14
CA ALA A 477 -16.63 -1.32 6.01
C ALA A 477 -16.78 -0.69 7.40
N GLY A 478 -16.00 0.36 7.74
CA GLY A 478 -16.13 1.13 8.98
C GLY A 478 -14.91 1.10 9.92
N MET A 479 -13.79 0.45 9.55
CA MET A 479 -12.56 0.45 10.36
C MET A 479 -11.79 1.77 10.18
N MET A 480 -12.46 2.86 10.52
CA MET A 480 -11.98 4.24 10.52
C MET A 480 -12.55 4.99 11.72
N ALA A 481 -11.85 6.01 12.19
CA ALA A 481 -12.33 6.88 13.26
C ALA A 481 -11.74 8.29 13.11
N SER A 482 -12.39 9.28 13.72
CA SER A 482 -12.00 10.67 13.59
C SER A 482 -11.16 11.18 14.76
N VAL A 483 -10.21 12.06 14.44
CA VAL A 483 -9.40 12.82 15.41
C VAL A 483 -9.52 14.31 15.13
N GLU A 484 -9.78 15.08 16.17
CA GLU A 484 -9.78 16.55 16.11
C GLU A 484 -8.66 17.10 16.98
N VAL A 485 -7.81 17.93 16.37
CA VAL A 485 -6.70 18.63 17.03
C VAL A 485 -7.08 20.13 17.15
N GLY A 486 -7.16 20.62 18.39
CA GLY A 486 -7.60 22.01 18.61
C GLY A 486 -7.22 22.59 19.97
#